data_46374716f0a737655e4c7fe31280d813
#
_entry.id   46374716f0a737655e4c7fe31280d813
#
_cell.length_a   1.000
_cell.length_b   1.000
_cell.length_c   1.000
_cell.angle_alpha   90.00
_cell.angle_beta   90.00
_cell.angle_gamma   90.00
#
_symmetry.space_group_name_H-M   'P 1'
#
loop_
_entity.id
_entity.type
_entity.pdbx_description
1 polymer ?
#
loop_
_entity_poly.entity_id
_entity_poly.type
_entity_poly.pdbx_seq_one_letter_code
_entity_poly.pdbx_strand_id
1 'polypeptide(L)'
;MARIKRGVTSHARHKKVLKQVKGQYGRRKNTIRVAKQALEKAMQYAYRDRRAKKREFRSLWIQRINAGVRAEGITYSKFINGLNKSGIKLDRKVLADIAYNNPEVFKSIVKKVQSSLN
;
A
#
# COMPACT_ATOMS: atom_id res chain seq x y z
N MET A 1 -9.66 28.23 -50.16
CA MET A 1 -8.78 27.18 -49.62
C MET A 1 -9.41 26.52 -48.40
N ALA A 2 -9.39 25.20 -48.33
CA ALA A 2 -9.83 24.48 -47.16
C ALA A 2 -8.85 24.67 -45.97
N ARG A 3 -9.37 25.04 -44.82
CA ARG A 3 -8.57 25.19 -43.61
C ARG A 3 -8.68 23.90 -42.76
N ILE A 4 -7.58 23.34 -42.39
CA ILE A 4 -7.54 22.21 -41.46
C ILE A 4 -7.88 22.74 -40.06
N LYS A 5 -8.98 22.27 -39.50
CA LYS A 5 -9.45 22.67 -38.15
C LYS A 5 -8.81 21.75 -37.12
N ARG A 6 -7.74 22.20 -36.46
CA ARG A 6 -7.02 21.40 -35.45
C ARG A 6 -7.20 21.91 -34.02
N GLY A 7 -7.85 23.05 -33.83
CA GLY A 7 -7.96 23.66 -32.52
C GLY A 7 -8.73 22.81 -31.50
N VAL A 8 -9.82 22.19 -31.89
CA VAL A 8 -10.64 21.34 -31.02
C VAL A 8 -9.87 20.08 -30.58
N THR A 9 -9.23 19.40 -31.52
CA THR A 9 -8.48 18.15 -31.21
C THR A 9 -7.25 18.43 -30.38
N SER A 10 -6.52 19.51 -30.67
CA SER A 10 -5.36 19.93 -29.90
C SER A 10 -5.75 20.27 -28.46
N HIS A 11 -6.80 21.06 -28.29
CA HIS A 11 -7.31 21.44 -26.95
C HIS A 11 -7.76 20.20 -26.15
N ALA A 12 -8.43 19.26 -26.79
CA ALA A 12 -8.88 18.02 -26.14
C ALA A 12 -7.68 17.19 -25.62
N ARG A 13 -6.61 17.08 -26.40
CA ARG A 13 -5.38 16.40 -25.98
C ARG A 13 -4.72 17.09 -24.79
N HIS A 14 -4.61 18.42 -24.83
CA HIS A 14 -4.05 19.21 -23.72
C HIS A 14 -4.91 19.08 -22.47
N LYS A 15 -6.22 19.16 -22.61
CA LYS A 15 -7.15 19.03 -21.50
C LYS A 15 -7.06 17.65 -20.82
N LYS A 16 -6.86 16.60 -21.60
CA LYS A 16 -6.65 15.24 -21.07
C LYS A 16 -5.44 15.18 -20.14
N VAL A 17 -4.31 15.77 -20.54
CA VAL A 17 -3.09 15.83 -19.72
C VAL A 17 -3.30 16.72 -18.50
N LEU A 18 -3.86 17.91 -18.67
CA LEU A 18 -4.06 18.87 -17.58
C LEU A 18 -5.03 18.34 -16.51
N LYS A 19 -6.02 17.57 -16.91
CA LYS A 19 -6.94 16.91 -15.95
C LYS A 19 -6.22 15.92 -15.03
N GLN A 20 -5.22 15.21 -15.56
CA GLN A 20 -4.46 14.22 -14.79
C GLN A 20 -3.42 14.83 -13.84
N VAL A 21 -2.97 16.06 -14.11
CA VAL A 21 -2.02 16.79 -13.26
C VAL A 21 -2.69 17.81 -12.34
N LYS A 22 -3.99 17.79 -12.24
CA LYS A 22 -4.77 18.70 -11.40
C LYS A 22 -4.30 18.59 -9.95
N GLY A 23 -4.09 19.75 -9.31
CA GLY A 23 -3.62 19.82 -7.93
C GLY A 23 -2.11 19.84 -7.76
N GLN A 24 -1.33 19.70 -8.83
CA GLN A 24 0.12 19.79 -8.73
C GLN A 24 0.60 21.23 -8.53
N TYR A 25 1.80 21.37 -7.97
CA TYR A 25 2.37 22.65 -7.57
C TYR A 25 2.72 23.55 -8.78
N GLY A 26 2.39 24.82 -8.68
CA GLY A 26 2.77 25.85 -9.65
C GLY A 26 2.18 25.61 -11.04
N ARG A 27 3.01 25.84 -12.05
CA ARG A 27 2.62 25.70 -13.47
C ARG A 27 2.44 24.25 -13.94
N ARG A 28 2.83 23.29 -13.15
CA ARG A 28 2.66 21.87 -13.48
C ARG A 28 1.20 21.46 -13.64
N LYS A 29 0.29 22.19 -13.04
CA LYS A 29 -1.15 21.94 -13.12
C LYS A 29 -1.85 22.64 -14.29
N ASN A 30 -1.26 23.70 -14.90
CA ASN A 30 -1.94 24.55 -15.86
C ASN A 30 -1.15 24.86 -17.15
N THR A 31 0.14 24.56 -17.22
CA THR A 31 0.97 24.76 -18.40
C THR A 31 1.31 23.42 -19.04
N ILE A 32 0.89 23.20 -20.29
CA ILE A 32 0.96 21.88 -20.96
C ILE A 32 2.39 21.32 -21.07
N ARG A 33 3.37 22.17 -21.38
CA ARG A 33 4.77 21.74 -21.55
C ARG A 33 5.31 21.11 -20.26
N VAL A 34 5.14 21.82 -19.15
CA VAL A 34 5.60 21.36 -17.83
C VAL A 34 4.68 20.25 -17.31
N ALA A 35 3.38 20.31 -17.60
CA ALA A 35 2.42 19.31 -17.20
C ALA A 35 2.71 17.93 -17.79
N LYS A 36 3.14 17.85 -19.05
CA LYS A 36 3.55 16.58 -19.69
C LYS A 36 4.69 15.92 -18.93
N GLN A 37 5.74 16.68 -18.61
CA GLN A 37 6.88 16.17 -17.86
C GLN A 37 6.47 15.73 -16.45
N ALA A 38 5.64 16.52 -15.79
CA ALA A 38 5.13 16.20 -14.47
C ALA A 38 4.28 14.93 -14.48
N LEU A 39 3.42 14.75 -15.48
CA LEU A 39 2.60 13.56 -15.64
C LEU A 39 3.43 12.31 -15.88
N GLU A 40 4.42 12.38 -16.76
CA GLU A 40 5.33 11.26 -17.02
C GLU A 40 6.04 10.81 -15.75
N LYS A 41 6.55 11.77 -14.98
CA LYS A 41 7.21 11.48 -13.70
C LYS A 41 6.24 10.89 -12.68
N ALA A 42 5.02 11.42 -12.61
CA ALA A 42 3.98 10.90 -11.73
C ALA A 42 3.61 9.45 -12.07
N MET A 43 3.54 9.11 -13.36
CA MET A 43 3.29 7.74 -13.81
C MET A 43 4.43 6.79 -13.44
N GLN A 44 5.67 7.23 -13.58
CA GLN A 44 6.85 6.46 -13.16
C GLN A 44 6.82 6.18 -11.65
N TYR A 45 6.51 7.20 -10.86
CA TYR A 45 6.37 7.05 -9.41
C TYR A 45 5.19 6.13 -9.04
N ALA A 46 4.08 6.24 -9.75
CA ALA A 46 2.92 5.38 -9.52
C ALA A 46 3.26 3.90 -9.77
N TYR A 47 3.99 3.60 -10.84
CA TYR A 47 4.45 2.25 -11.14
C TYR A 47 5.37 1.71 -10.04
N ARG A 48 6.39 2.49 -9.66
CA ARG A 48 7.32 2.13 -8.60
C ARG A 48 6.60 1.91 -7.27
N ASP A 49 5.74 2.85 -6.90
CA ASP A 49 5.11 2.89 -5.58
C ASP A 49 4.00 1.86 -5.41
N ARG A 50 3.37 1.40 -6.51
CA ARG A 50 2.48 0.23 -6.43
C ARG A 50 3.23 -1.03 -5.98
N ARG A 51 4.49 -1.15 -6.34
CA ARG A 51 5.37 -2.24 -5.88
C ARG A 51 5.87 -2.01 -4.46
N ALA A 52 6.29 -0.79 -4.16
CA ALA A 52 6.72 -0.40 -2.82
C ALA A 52 5.60 -0.53 -1.79
N LYS A 53 4.37 -0.22 -2.16
CA LYS A 53 3.17 -0.32 -1.31
C LYS A 53 3.01 -1.70 -0.68
N LYS A 54 3.24 -2.76 -1.45
CA LYS A 54 3.14 -4.14 -0.98
C LYS A 54 4.16 -4.43 0.13
N ARG A 55 5.39 -3.96 -0.04
CA ARG A 55 6.47 -4.12 0.95
C ARG A 55 6.20 -3.30 2.21
N GLU A 56 5.74 -2.08 2.05
CA GLU A 56 5.44 -1.17 3.15
C GLU A 56 4.28 -1.69 4.02
N PHE A 57 3.21 -2.17 3.38
CA PHE A 57 2.09 -2.78 4.13
C PHE A 57 2.51 -4.05 4.84
N ARG A 58 3.34 -4.90 4.22
CA ARG A 58 3.86 -6.08 4.90
C ARG A 58 4.68 -5.71 6.13
N SER A 59 5.52 -4.70 6.04
CA SER A 59 6.29 -4.18 7.18
C SER A 59 5.37 -3.68 8.29
N LEU A 60 4.32 -2.95 7.95
CA LEU A 60 3.32 -2.46 8.90
C LEU A 60 2.60 -3.61 9.60
N TRP A 61 2.17 -4.63 8.87
CA TRP A 61 1.52 -5.81 9.46
C TRP A 61 2.43 -6.54 10.44
N ILE A 62 3.70 -6.70 10.07
CA ILE A 62 4.71 -7.31 10.95
C ILE A 62 4.88 -6.51 12.23
N GLN A 63 4.94 -5.19 12.16
CA GLN A 63 5.03 -4.32 13.33
C GLN A 63 3.82 -4.47 14.25
N ARG A 64 2.62 -4.50 13.70
CA ARG A 64 1.38 -4.65 14.46
C ARG A 64 1.30 -6.02 15.15
N ILE A 65 1.63 -7.08 14.42
CA ILE A 65 1.67 -8.44 14.98
C ILE A 65 2.73 -8.51 16.08
N ASN A 66 3.92 -7.97 15.85
CA ASN A 66 5.01 -7.98 16.83
C ASN A 66 4.62 -7.25 18.10
N ALA A 67 3.97 -6.11 18.01
CA ALA A 67 3.47 -5.38 19.18
C ALA A 67 2.47 -6.22 19.98
N GLY A 68 1.55 -6.90 19.30
CA GLY A 68 0.57 -7.76 19.94
C GLY A 68 1.16 -8.98 20.63
N VAL A 69 2.10 -9.66 19.99
CA VAL A 69 2.73 -10.86 20.57
C VAL A 69 3.70 -10.52 21.69
N ARG A 70 4.37 -9.38 21.64
CA ARG A 70 5.24 -8.94 22.73
C ARG A 70 4.46 -8.58 24.00
N ALA A 71 3.25 -8.07 23.85
CA ALA A 71 2.35 -7.88 24.99
C ALA A 71 2.03 -9.20 25.69
N GLU A 72 2.04 -10.32 24.98
CA GLU A 72 1.84 -11.67 25.52
C GLU A 72 3.16 -12.40 25.88
N GLY A 73 4.29 -11.72 25.80
CA GLY A 73 5.59 -12.21 26.27
C GLY A 73 6.38 -13.07 25.28
N ILE A 74 6.01 -13.13 24.01
CA ILE A 74 6.77 -13.86 22.98
C ILE A 74 7.27 -12.94 21.87
N THR A 75 8.26 -13.42 21.13
CA THR A 75 8.80 -12.67 19.97
C THR A 75 8.07 -13.04 18.70
N TYR A 76 8.11 -12.15 17.71
CA TYR A 76 7.51 -12.38 16.39
C TYR A 76 8.01 -13.67 15.73
N SER A 77 9.30 -13.92 15.78
CA SER A 77 9.91 -15.11 15.16
C SER A 77 9.38 -16.41 15.77
N LYS A 78 9.27 -16.47 17.09
CA LYS A 78 8.71 -17.62 17.80
C LYS A 78 7.23 -17.79 17.46
N PHE A 79 6.49 -16.69 17.40
CA PHE A 79 5.07 -16.71 17.03
C PHE A 79 4.85 -17.28 15.62
N ILE A 80 5.62 -16.84 14.62
CA ILE A 80 5.51 -17.34 13.25
C ILE A 80 5.89 -18.83 13.17
N ASN A 81 6.95 -19.23 13.87
CA ASN A 81 7.33 -20.64 13.95
C ASN A 81 6.20 -21.49 14.55
N GLY A 82 5.61 -21.01 15.63
CA GLY A 82 4.48 -21.69 16.30
C GLY A 82 3.23 -21.75 15.42
N LEU A 83 2.93 -20.72 14.65
CA LEU A 83 1.83 -20.74 13.66
C LEU A 83 2.04 -21.85 12.63
N ASN A 84 3.25 -21.97 12.11
CA ASN A 84 3.58 -23.02 11.16
C ASN A 84 3.45 -24.42 11.76
N LYS A 85 3.93 -24.61 12.99
CA LYS A 85 3.81 -25.88 13.73
C LYS A 85 2.36 -26.25 14.04
N SER A 86 1.55 -25.25 14.42
CA SER A 86 0.13 -25.49 14.76
C SER A 86 -0.77 -25.65 13.54
N GLY A 87 -0.25 -25.43 12.32
CA GLY A 87 -1.01 -25.55 11.08
C GLY A 87 -2.04 -24.45 10.85
N ILE A 88 -1.95 -23.35 11.59
CA ILE A 88 -2.85 -22.21 11.43
C ILE A 88 -2.44 -21.43 10.17
N LYS A 89 -3.30 -21.39 9.17
CA LYS A 89 -3.07 -20.75 7.88
C LYS A 89 -3.73 -19.36 7.83
N LEU A 90 -3.22 -18.42 8.61
CA LEU A 90 -3.63 -17.03 8.56
C LEU A 90 -2.49 -16.19 8.01
N ASP A 91 -2.81 -15.28 7.09
CA ASP A 91 -1.81 -14.37 6.55
C ASP A 91 -1.54 -13.19 7.51
N ARG A 92 -0.49 -12.44 7.22
CA ARG A 92 -0.06 -11.33 8.08
C ARG A 92 -1.07 -10.20 8.10
N LYS A 93 -1.77 -9.95 7.00
CA LYS A 93 -2.80 -8.92 6.90
C LYS A 93 -3.94 -9.21 7.88
N VAL A 94 -4.47 -10.42 7.85
CA VAL A 94 -5.56 -10.85 8.74
C VAL A 94 -5.11 -10.86 10.20
N LEU A 95 -3.92 -11.37 10.49
CA LEU A 95 -3.37 -11.37 11.85
C LEU A 95 -3.18 -9.97 12.40
N ALA A 96 -2.69 -9.03 11.60
CA ALA A 96 -2.51 -7.64 11.99
C ALA A 96 -3.86 -6.96 12.27
N ASP A 97 -4.87 -7.25 11.46
CA ASP A 97 -6.22 -6.73 11.63
C ASP A 97 -6.85 -7.25 12.94
N ILE A 98 -6.73 -8.55 13.20
CA ILE A 98 -7.22 -9.16 14.45
C ILE A 98 -6.48 -8.57 15.65
N ALA A 99 -5.17 -8.40 15.57
CA ALA A 99 -4.37 -7.84 16.67
C ALA A 99 -4.79 -6.41 17.01
N TYR A 100 -5.21 -5.63 16.03
CA TYR A 100 -5.62 -4.24 16.23
C TYR A 100 -7.08 -4.13 16.67
N ASN A 101 -7.99 -4.80 15.98
CA ASN A 101 -9.44 -4.64 16.16
C ASN A 101 -10.04 -5.60 17.21
N ASN A 102 -9.46 -6.80 17.35
CA ASN A 102 -9.99 -7.86 18.22
C ASN A 102 -8.89 -8.48 19.08
N PRO A 103 -8.38 -7.75 20.11
CA PRO A 103 -7.27 -8.22 20.95
C PRO A 103 -7.56 -9.54 21.65
N GLU A 104 -8.80 -9.78 22.06
CA GLU A 104 -9.22 -11.01 22.76
C GLU A 104 -9.04 -12.25 21.88
N VAL A 105 -9.47 -12.16 20.63
CA VAL A 105 -9.30 -13.24 19.64
C VAL A 105 -7.82 -13.46 19.36
N PHE A 106 -7.06 -12.38 19.22
CA PHE A 106 -5.61 -12.46 19.02
C PHE A 106 -4.91 -13.18 20.18
N LYS A 107 -5.25 -12.86 21.43
CA LYS A 107 -4.72 -13.54 22.62
C LYS A 107 -5.01 -15.03 22.58
N SER A 108 -6.20 -15.44 22.15
CA SER A 108 -6.54 -16.86 22.04
C SER A 108 -5.68 -17.59 21.01
N ILE A 109 -5.38 -16.92 19.89
CA ILE A 109 -4.47 -17.44 18.85
C ILE A 109 -3.06 -17.57 19.42
N VAL A 110 -2.56 -16.55 20.11
CA VAL A 110 -1.22 -16.57 20.73
C VAL A 110 -1.08 -17.71 21.72
N LYS A 111 -2.10 -17.94 22.57
CA LYS A 111 -2.11 -19.07 23.53
C LYS A 111 -2.02 -20.43 22.84
N LYS A 112 -2.77 -20.63 21.75
CA LYS A 112 -2.68 -21.86 20.94
C LYS A 112 -1.29 -22.05 20.34
N VAL A 113 -0.69 -20.98 19.86
CA VAL A 113 0.66 -21.00 19.30
C VAL A 113 1.70 -21.33 20.37
N GLN A 114 1.57 -20.73 21.57
CA GLN A 114 2.46 -21.01 22.69
C GLN A 114 2.39 -22.49 23.11
N SER A 115 1.19 -23.07 23.15
CA SER A 115 1.04 -24.49 23.46
C SER A 115 1.67 -25.42 22.44
N SER A 116 1.75 -25.01 21.18
CA SER A 116 2.41 -25.79 20.12
C SER A 116 3.94 -25.65 20.09
N LEU A 117 4.48 -24.68 20.83
CA LEU A 117 5.93 -24.47 20.95
C LEU A 117 6.57 -25.30 22.07
N ASN A 118 5.76 -25.69 23.03
CA ASN A 118 6.13 -26.58 24.14
C ASN A 118 5.95 -28.03 23.72
#